data_9737eff46bd0492ca1925c9b63d1a307
#
_entry.id   9737eff46bd0492ca1925c9b63d1a307
#
_cell.length_a   1.000
_cell.length_b   1.000
_cell.length_c   1.000
_cell.angle_alpha   90.00
_cell.angle_beta   90.00
_cell.angle_gamma   90.00
#
_symmetry.space_group_name_H-M   'P 1'
#
loop_
_entity.id
_entity.type
_entity.pdbx_description
1 polymer ?
#
loop_
_entity_poly.entity_id
_entity_poly.type
_entity_poly.pdbx_seq_one_letter_code
_entity_poly.pdbx_strand_id
1 'polypeptide(L)'
;VADGRHSGDLRYFLLTPPADAEVYGDEQGTELSRSEVADSADVKRALAAGGFKAAAQRTYLTADGDYEVSAQLVRFASAGSATAYYDGFYYEGTRITLPSSGTPGKAYRLSSSSAESTGSVIVLSHQGDVHITLSVTGAKTPGKNLLARLLDQQYRRLKTGR
;
A
#
# COMPACT_ATOMS: atom_id res chain seq x y z
N VAL A 1 -11.14 11.84 -10.53
CA VAL A 1 -10.80 12.34 -9.18
C VAL A 1 -10.43 13.81 -9.33
N ALA A 2 -11.32 14.69 -8.93
CA ALA A 2 -11.08 16.13 -8.99
C ALA A 2 -10.33 16.57 -7.73
N ASP A 3 -9.33 17.43 -7.92
CA ASP A 3 -8.58 18.10 -6.83
C ASP A 3 -7.91 17.13 -5.83
N GLY A 4 -7.58 15.91 -6.26
CA GLY A 4 -6.95 14.93 -5.39
C GLY A 4 -7.82 14.40 -4.25
N ARG A 5 -9.13 14.59 -4.32
CA ARG A 5 -10.08 14.07 -3.34
C ARG A 5 -10.69 12.77 -3.84
N HIS A 6 -10.72 11.79 -2.95
CA HIS A 6 -11.31 10.48 -3.21
C HIS A 6 -12.56 10.32 -2.38
N SER A 7 -13.71 10.25 -3.04
CA SER A 7 -15.02 10.10 -2.38
C SER A 7 -15.56 8.69 -2.58
N GLY A 8 -16.51 8.31 -1.74
CA GLY A 8 -17.15 7.01 -1.80
C GLY A 8 -16.35 5.90 -1.14
N ASP A 9 -16.61 4.68 -1.56
CA ASP A 9 -15.97 3.48 -1.01
C ASP A 9 -14.51 3.39 -1.45
N LEU A 10 -13.59 3.44 -0.49
CA LEU A 10 -12.16 3.41 -0.76
C LEU A 10 -11.70 2.11 -1.43
N ARG A 11 -12.43 1.01 -1.23
CA ARG A 11 -12.13 -0.27 -1.88
C ARG A 11 -12.17 -0.19 -3.40
N TYR A 12 -12.97 0.71 -3.95
CA TYR A 12 -13.03 0.97 -5.38
C TYR A 12 -11.67 1.38 -5.96
N PHE A 13 -10.86 2.07 -5.16
CA PHE A 13 -9.56 2.58 -5.59
C PHE A 13 -8.41 1.59 -5.40
N LEU A 14 -8.63 0.45 -4.76
CA LEU A 14 -7.61 -0.58 -4.66
C LEU A 14 -7.22 -1.09 -6.05
N LEU A 15 -5.93 -1.35 -6.25
CA LEU A 15 -5.46 -1.94 -7.50
C LEU A 15 -6.16 -3.28 -7.76
N THR A 16 -6.44 -3.56 -9.03
CA THR A 16 -7.12 -4.78 -9.44
C THR A 16 -6.13 -5.92 -9.55
N PRO A 17 -6.35 -7.06 -8.85
CA PRO A 17 -5.50 -8.22 -9.02
C PRO A 17 -5.62 -8.79 -10.43
N PRO A 18 -4.58 -9.49 -10.93
CA PRO A 18 -4.72 -10.29 -12.15
C PRO A 18 -5.86 -11.29 -12.03
N ALA A 19 -6.50 -11.63 -13.15
CA ALA A 19 -7.66 -12.53 -13.18
C ALA A 19 -7.35 -13.94 -12.64
N ASP A 20 -6.10 -14.38 -12.77
CA ASP A 20 -5.61 -15.69 -12.31
C ASP A 20 -5.00 -15.68 -10.90
N ALA A 21 -5.00 -14.53 -10.23
CA ALA A 21 -4.52 -14.43 -8.86
C ALA A 21 -5.51 -15.02 -7.86
N GLU A 22 -5.00 -15.53 -6.75
CA GLU A 22 -5.81 -15.99 -5.63
C GLU A 22 -5.99 -14.86 -4.63
N VAL A 23 -7.21 -14.30 -4.55
CA VAL A 23 -7.51 -13.20 -3.62
C VAL A 23 -7.88 -13.77 -2.26
N TYR A 24 -7.27 -13.23 -1.21
CA TYR A 24 -7.60 -13.59 0.17
C TYR A 24 -8.72 -12.69 0.68
N GLY A 25 -9.74 -13.31 1.29
CA GLY A 25 -10.89 -12.60 1.82
C GLY A 25 -11.84 -12.12 0.72
N ASP A 26 -12.43 -10.95 0.91
CA ASP A 26 -13.38 -10.39 -0.04
C ASP A 26 -12.68 -9.96 -1.33
N GLU A 27 -13.20 -10.40 -2.47
CA GLU A 27 -12.67 -10.05 -3.80
C GLU A 27 -12.66 -8.54 -4.06
N GLN A 28 -13.57 -7.81 -3.45
CA GLN A 28 -13.63 -6.36 -3.57
C GLN A 28 -12.68 -5.62 -2.62
N GLY A 29 -12.04 -6.35 -1.72
CA GLY A 29 -11.19 -5.79 -0.67
C GLY A 29 -11.96 -5.65 0.65
N THR A 30 -11.20 -5.38 1.70
CA THR A 30 -11.71 -5.29 3.08
C THR A 30 -11.58 -3.86 3.58
N GLU A 31 -12.63 -3.32 4.17
CA GLU A 31 -12.55 -2.07 4.92
C GLU A 31 -11.87 -2.31 6.25
N LEU A 32 -10.98 -1.39 6.64
CA LEU A 32 -10.28 -1.43 7.91
C LEU A 32 -10.65 -0.23 8.76
N SER A 33 -10.79 -0.48 10.06
CA SER A 33 -10.91 0.60 11.05
C SER A 33 -9.53 1.21 11.34
N ARG A 34 -9.53 2.37 12.00
CA ARG A 34 -8.28 3.01 12.43
C ARG A 34 -7.45 2.09 13.33
N SER A 35 -8.08 1.37 14.23
CA SER A 35 -7.40 0.45 15.14
C SER A 35 -6.80 -0.76 14.41
N GLU A 36 -7.42 -1.20 13.33
CA GLU A 36 -6.90 -2.30 12.50
C GLU A 36 -5.69 -1.87 11.65
N VAL A 37 -5.63 -0.60 11.25
CA VAL A 37 -4.48 -0.04 10.53
C VAL A 37 -3.28 0.20 11.45
N ALA A 38 -3.54 0.69 12.65
CA ALA A 38 -2.49 1.08 13.59
C ALA A 38 -1.87 -0.15 14.26
N ASP A 39 -0.58 -0.36 14.03
CA ASP A 39 0.21 -1.43 14.65
C ASP A 39 0.96 -0.96 15.91
N SER A 40 0.91 0.32 16.21
CA SER A 40 1.56 0.93 17.36
C SER A 40 0.78 2.14 17.86
N ALA A 41 1.10 2.58 19.09
CA ALA A 41 0.52 3.79 19.67
C ALA A 41 0.90 5.04 18.87
N ASP A 42 2.11 5.08 18.32
CA ASP A 42 2.59 6.21 17.51
C ASP A 42 1.81 6.31 16.19
N VAL A 43 1.58 5.20 15.50
CA VAL A 43 0.78 5.16 14.28
C VAL A 43 -0.67 5.55 14.59
N LYS A 44 -1.23 5.06 15.67
CA LYS A 44 -2.59 5.42 16.10
C LYS A 44 -2.74 6.94 16.30
N ARG A 45 -1.77 7.58 16.94
CA ARG A 45 -1.76 9.03 17.12
C ARG A 45 -1.62 9.77 15.80
N ALA A 46 -0.73 9.30 14.92
CA ALA A 46 -0.52 9.90 13.61
C ALA A 46 -1.77 9.83 12.73
N LEU A 47 -2.48 8.70 12.74
CA LEU A 47 -3.74 8.54 12.02
C LEU A 47 -4.81 9.49 12.55
N ALA A 48 -4.94 9.60 13.86
CA ALA A 48 -5.89 10.51 14.48
C ALA A 48 -5.57 11.99 14.17
N ALA A 49 -4.29 12.37 14.27
CA ALA A 49 -3.84 13.73 13.96
C ALA A 49 -4.08 14.11 12.49
N GLY A 50 -3.96 13.17 11.56
CA GLY A 50 -4.23 13.37 10.14
C GLY A 50 -5.71 13.41 9.78
N GLY A 51 -6.61 13.13 10.72
CA GLY A 51 -8.04 13.05 10.44
C GLY A 51 -8.39 11.82 9.61
N PHE A 52 -8.08 10.64 10.11
CA PHE A 52 -8.42 9.36 9.47
C PHE A 52 -9.90 9.32 9.07
N LYS A 53 -10.17 8.97 7.82
CA LYS A 53 -11.53 8.87 7.28
C LYS A 53 -11.91 7.45 6.92
N ALA A 54 -11.02 6.70 6.25
CA ALA A 54 -11.29 5.35 5.80
C ALA A 54 -9.98 4.63 5.52
N ALA A 55 -10.02 3.30 5.55
CA ALA A 55 -8.94 2.46 5.08
C ALA A 55 -9.50 1.23 4.38
N ALA A 56 -8.74 0.71 3.43
CA ALA A 56 -9.09 -0.49 2.69
C ALA A 56 -7.83 -1.29 2.37
N GLN A 57 -7.99 -2.61 2.28
CA GLN A 57 -6.88 -3.52 2.02
C GLN A 57 -7.33 -4.64 1.09
N ARG A 58 -6.43 -5.08 0.25
CA ARG A 58 -6.56 -6.30 -0.55
C ARG A 58 -5.23 -7.04 -0.55
N THR A 59 -5.29 -8.35 -0.36
CA THR A 59 -4.13 -9.23 -0.40
C THR A 59 -4.42 -10.36 -1.38
N TYR A 60 -3.45 -10.70 -2.21
CA TYR A 60 -3.58 -11.81 -3.14
C TYR A 60 -2.24 -12.52 -3.34
N LEU A 61 -2.33 -13.79 -3.76
CA LEU A 61 -1.19 -14.60 -4.19
C LEU A 61 -1.14 -14.59 -5.72
N THR A 62 0.03 -14.36 -6.29
CA THR A 62 0.20 -14.46 -7.74
C THR A 62 -0.08 -15.87 -8.25
N ALA A 63 -0.50 -16.01 -9.50
CA ALA A 63 -0.91 -17.30 -10.09
C ALA A 63 0.19 -18.36 -10.02
N ASP A 64 1.45 -17.95 -10.16
CA ASP A 64 2.61 -18.83 -10.05
C ASP A 64 2.94 -19.21 -8.60
N GLY A 65 2.30 -18.59 -7.61
CA GLY A 65 2.55 -18.82 -6.20
C GLY A 65 3.83 -18.20 -5.66
N ASP A 66 4.54 -17.41 -6.46
CA ASP A 66 5.85 -16.88 -6.10
C ASP A 66 5.77 -15.67 -5.16
N TYR A 67 4.69 -14.88 -5.24
CA TYR A 67 4.58 -13.64 -4.48
C TYR A 67 3.21 -13.46 -3.85
N GLU A 68 3.21 -13.03 -2.59
CA GLU A 68 2.04 -12.47 -1.92
C GLU A 68 2.10 -10.95 -2.03
N VAL A 69 1.03 -10.35 -2.52
CA VAL A 69 0.90 -8.90 -2.73
C VAL A 69 -0.13 -8.36 -1.76
N SER A 70 0.19 -7.29 -1.07
CA SER A 70 -0.75 -6.58 -0.21
C SER A 70 -0.79 -5.09 -0.57
N ALA A 71 -1.99 -4.57 -0.74
CA ALA A 71 -2.24 -3.16 -0.99
C ALA A 71 -3.13 -2.60 0.12
N GLN A 72 -2.68 -1.53 0.77
CA GLN A 72 -3.45 -0.82 1.78
C GLN A 72 -3.54 0.65 1.42
N LEU A 73 -4.75 1.19 1.48
CA LEU A 73 -5.03 2.61 1.28
C LEU A 73 -5.61 3.20 2.56
N VAL A 74 -5.17 4.39 2.90
CA VAL A 74 -5.72 5.16 4.03
C VAL A 74 -6.07 6.55 3.53
N ARG A 75 -7.35 6.94 3.68
CA ARG A 75 -7.81 8.27 3.32
C ARG A 75 -7.85 9.16 4.56
N PHE A 76 -7.32 10.36 4.39
CA PHE A 76 -7.27 11.40 5.40
C PHE A 76 -8.25 12.54 5.10
N ALA A 77 -8.35 13.49 6.01
CA ALA A 77 -9.23 14.65 5.85
C ALA A 77 -8.82 15.59 4.70
N SER A 78 -7.53 15.58 4.32
CA SER A 78 -7.00 16.43 3.26
C SER A 78 -5.76 15.84 2.61
N ALA A 79 -5.40 16.34 1.45
CA ALA A 79 -4.14 16.00 0.80
C ALA A 79 -2.93 16.40 1.65
N GLY A 80 -2.98 17.52 2.33
CA GLY A 80 -1.92 17.96 3.24
C GLY A 80 -1.72 16.97 4.41
N SER A 81 -2.80 16.43 4.95
CA SER A 81 -2.72 15.42 6.02
C SER A 81 -2.11 14.11 5.52
N ALA A 82 -2.48 13.68 4.33
CA ALA A 82 -1.89 12.49 3.73
C ALA A 82 -0.38 12.66 3.49
N THR A 83 0.03 13.82 2.99
CA THR A 83 1.44 14.17 2.79
C THR A 83 2.20 14.19 4.12
N ALA A 84 1.63 14.81 5.15
CA ALA A 84 2.27 14.87 6.48
C ALA A 84 2.43 13.47 7.08
N TYR A 85 1.43 12.61 6.93
CA TYR A 85 1.53 11.21 7.37
C TYR A 85 2.62 10.47 6.61
N TYR A 86 2.69 10.64 5.30
CA TYR A 86 3.73 10.05 4.45
C TYR A 86 5.13 10.51 4.88
N ASP A 87 5.30 11.81 5.11
CA ASP A 87 6.60 12.38 5.49
C ASP A 87 7.07 11.88 6.86
N GLY A 88 6.15 11.62 7.78
CA GLY A 88 6.46 11.18 9.14
C GLY A 88 6.52 9.66 9.32
N PHE A 89 6.09 8.88 8.35
CA PHE A 89 6.03 7.42 8.44
C PHE A 89 7.25 6.78 7.77
N TYR A 90 7.83 5.76 8.41
CA TYR A 90 8.93 4.97 7.83
C TYR A 90 8.91 3.57 8.43
N TYR A 91 9.55 2.64 7.76
CA TYR A 91 9.79 1.29 8.26
C TYR A 91 11.23 1.12 8.71
N GLU A 92 11.42 0.35 9.78
CA GLU A 92 12.73 -0.11 10.19
C GLU A 92 13.19 -1.23 9.25
N GLY A 93 14.01 -0.87 8.29
CA GLY A 93 14.49 -1.80 7.27
C GLY A 93 15.55 -1.12 6.41
N THR A 94 16.07 -1.88 5.44
CA THR A 94 17.05 -1.33 4.51
C THR A 94 16.33 -0.51 3.44
N ARG A 95 16.69 0.77 3.33
CA ARG A 95 16.18 1.62 2.25
C ARG A 95 16.65 1.08 0.91
N ILE A 96 15.73 0.94 -0.03
CA ILE A 96 16.01 0.49 -1.40
C ILE A 96 15.49 1.50 -2.41
N THR A 97 16.04 1.46 -3.63
CA THR A 97 15.52 2.21 -4.76
C THR A 97 14.77 1.27 -5.68
N LEU A 98 13.54 1.62 -6.02
CA LEU A 98 12.76 0.84 -6.99
C LEU A 98 13.27 1.14 -8.41
N PRO A 99 13.22 0.13 -9.32
CA PRO A 99 13.50 0.37 -10.72
C PRO A 99 12.57 1.44 -11.26
N SER A 100 13.04 2.22 -12.20
CA SER A 100 12.39 3.33 -12.87
C SER A 100 10.86 3.35 -12.79
N SER A 101 10.35 3.97 -11.74
CA SER A 101 8.93 4.28 -11.59
C SER A 101 8.83 5.81 -11.65
N GLY A 102 7.89 6.31 -12.41
CA GLY A 102 7.60 7.75 -12.44
C GLY A 102 6.90 8.25 -11.18
N THR A 103 6.63 7.36 -10.24
CA THR A 103 5.85 7.64 -9.04
C THR A 103 6.76 7.84 -7.83
N PRO A 104 6.63 8.96 -7.10
CA PRO A 104 7.39 9.15 -5.86
C PRO A 104 7.03 8.09 -4.81
N GLY A 105 8.03 7.65 -4.05
CA GLY A 105 7.79 6.68 -2.98
C GLY A 105 9.04 6.44 -2.15
N LYS A 106 8.82 5.87 -0.96
CA LYS A 106 9.89 5.41 -0.06
C LYS A 106 9.80 3.89 0.01
N ALA A 107 10.85 3.19 -0.43
CA ALA A 107 10.86 1.74 -0.47
C ALA A 107 11.89 1.16 0.50
N TYR A 108 11.53 0.01 1.07
CA TYR A 108 12.34 -0.68 2.08
C TYR A 108 12.34 -2.18 1.82
N ARG A 109 13.45 -2.81 2.20
CA ARG A 109 13.51 -4.26 2.35
C ARG A 109 13.39 -4.58 3.83
N LEU A 110 12.44 -5.46 4.17
CA LEU A 110 12.24 -5.95 5.53
C LEU A 110 12.88 -7.34 5.64
N SER A 111 13.59 -7.59 6.74
CA SER A 111 14.19 -8.89 6.99
C SER A 111 13.12 -9.94 7.21
N SER A 112 13.37 -11.15 6.67
CA SER A 112 12.51 -12.30 6.93
C SER A 112 12.76 -12.85 8.31
N SER A 113 11.68 -13.17 9.05
CA SER A 113 11.73 -13.92 10.29
C SER A 113 11.60 -15.45 10.05
N SER A 114 11.39 -15.86 8.80
CA SER A 114 11.16 -17.24 8.39
C SER A 114 12.23 -17.70 7.40
N ALA A 115 12.71 -18.92 7.55
CA ALA A 115 13.63 -19.54 6.60
C ALA A 115 12.98 -19.83 5.23
N GLU A 116 11.66 -19.82 5.15
CA GLU A 116 10.88 -20.11 3.93
C GLU A 116 10.65 -18.88 3.06
N SER A 117 10.97 -17.68 3.56
CA SER A 117 10.73 -16.42 2.85
C SER A 117 12.02 -15.62 2.71
N THR A 118 12.19 -14.94 1.57
CA THR A 118 13.29 -14.01 1.35
C THR A 118 13.05 -12.65 2.00
N GLY A 119 11.93 -12.49 2.70
CA GLY A 119 11.49 -11.22 3.27
C GLY A 119 10.54 -10.48 2.36
N SER A 120 10.23 -9.26 2.74
CA SER A 120 9.29 -8.39 2.02
C SER A 120 9.99 -7.17 1.49
N VAL A 121 9.54 -6.68 0.34
CA VAL A 121 9.79 -5.32 -0.11
C VAL A 121 8.50 -4.53 0.01
N ILE A 122 8.60 -3.33 0.51
CA ILE A 122 7.46 -2.49 0.81
C ILE A 122 7.72 -1.07 0.30
N VAL A 123 6.68 -0.42 -0.20
CA VAL A 123 6.76 0.98 -0.63
C VAL A 123 5.63 1.79 -0.04
N LEU A 124 5.97 2.99 0.40
CA LEU A 124 5.06 4.01 0.85
C LEU A 124 4.96 5.10 -0.20
N SER A 125 3.75 5.55 -0.48
CA SER A 125 3.50 6.67 -1.39
C SER A 125 2.21 7.39 -0.97
N HIS A 126 1.83 8.39 -1.70
CA HIS A 126 0.55 9.07 -1.51
C HIS A 126 0.09 9.71 -2.81
N GLN A 127 -1.20 9.86 -2.95
CA GLN A 127 -1.82 10.59 -4.05
C GLN A 127 -3.09 11.29 -3.54
N GLY A 128 -3.10 12.61 -3.63
CA GLY A 128 -4.19 13.40 -3.06
C GLY A 128 -4.34 13.14 -1.55
N ASP A 129 -5.54 12.88 -1.09
CA ASP A 129 -5.86 12.63 0.31
C ASP A 129 -5.65 11.16 0.76
N VAL A 130 -5.04 10.33 -0.09
CA VAL A 130 -4.84 8.90 0.19
C VAL A 130 -3.36 8.57 0.32
N HIS A 131 -3.02 7.87 1.41
CA HIS A 131 -1.72 7.26 1.65
C HIS A 131 -1.74 5.80 1.15
N ILE A 132 -0.65 5.37 0.53
CA ILE A 132 -0.50 4.06 -0.11
C ILE A 132 0.57 3.27 0.63
N THR A 133 0.26 2.01 0.95
CA THR A 133 1.26 1.02 1.38
C THR A 133 1.11 -0.21 0.50
N LEU A 134 2.16 -0.56 -0.22
CA LEU A 134 2.20 -1.77 -1.04
C LEU A 134 3.35 -2.65 -0.56
N SER A 135 3.11 -3.95 -0.47
CA SER A 135 4.15 -4.92 -0.12
C SER A 135 4.11 -6.13 -1.03
N VAL A 136 5.28 -6.69 -1.28
CA VAL A 136 5.47 -7.94 -2.02
C VAL A 136 6.36 -8.83 -1.17
N THR A 137 5.86 -10.01 -0.82
CA THR A 137 6.59 -11.02 -0.07
C THR A 137 6.84 -12.21 -0.99
N GLY A 138 8.12 -12.53 -1.21
CA GLY A 138 8.51 -13.60 -2.11
C GLY A 138 9.09 -14.78 -1.39
N ALA A 139 8.87 -15.98 -1.94
CA ALA A 139 9.49 -17.20 -1.43
C ALA A 139 10.93 -17.39 -1.94
N LYS A 140 11.31 -16.74 -3.03
CA LYS A 140 12.62 -16.93 -3.69
C LYS A 140 13.43 -15.65 -3.80
N THR A 141 12.93 -14.64 -4.48
CA THR A 141 13.65 -13.39 -4.73
C THR A 141 12.77 -12.19 -4.39
N PRO A 142 13.36 -11.08 -3.89
CA PRO A 142 12.60 -9.87 -3.65
C PRO A 142 11.94 -9.36 -4.93
N GLY A 143 10.66 -9.05 -4.84
CA GLY A 143 9.84 -8.62 -5.98
C GLY A 143 9.94 -7.14 -6.29
N LYS A 144 11.14 -6.55 -6.39
CA LYS A 144 11.32 -5.12 -6.64
C LYS A 144 10.65 -4.64 -7.93
N ASN A 145 10.84 -5.39 -9.03
CA ASN A 145 10.25 -5.02 -10.32
C ASN A 145 8.73 -5.10 -10.28
N LEU A 146 8.20 -6.12 -9.62
CA LEU A 146 6.76 -6.25 -9.40
C LEU A 146 6.24 -5.11 -8.56
N LEU A 147 6.92 -4.78 -7.46
CA LEU A 147 6.51 -3.69 -6.58
C LEU A 147 6.47 -2.34 -7.32
N ALA A 148 7.47 -2.06 -8.15
CA ALA A 148 7.52 -0.84 -8.95
C ALA A 148 6.32 -0.73 -9.92
N ARG A 149 5.98 -1.83 -10.59
CA ARG A 149 4.82 -1.86 -11.50
C ARG A 149 3.50 -1.67 -10.74
N LEU A 150 3.37 -2.31 -9.59
CA LEU A 150 2.17 -2.20 -8.77
C LEU A 150 2.01 -0.78 -8.21
N LEU A 151 3.09 -0.13 -7.84
CA LEU A 151 3.05 1.26 -7.39
C LEU A 151 2.52 2.17 -8.50
N ASP A 152 3.03 2.04 -9.71
CA ASP A 152 2.57 2.84 -10.84
C ASP A 152 1.08 2.60 -11.15
N GLN A 153 0.63 1.35 -11.10
CA GLN A 153 -0.77 0.98 -11.29
C GLN A 153 -1.67 1.57 -10.21
N GLN A 154 -1.28 1.43 -8.95
CA GLN A 154 -2.07 1.92 -7.82
C GLN A 154 -2.14 3.45 -7.82
N TYR A 155 -1.01 4.11 -8.07
CA TYR A 155 -0.97 5.56 -8.16
C TYR A 155 -1.85 6.10 -9.28
N ARG A 156 -1.78 5.49 -10.45
CA ARG A 156 -2.62 5.86 -11.60
C ARG A 156 -4.10 5.70 -11.29
N ARG A 157 -4.48 4.58 -10.66
CA ARG A 157 -5.88 4.34 -10.29
C ARG A 157 -6.40 5.42 -9.35
N LEU A 158 -5.62 5.82 -8.37
CA LEU A 158 -5.99 6.92 -7.48
C LEU A 158 -6.08 8.26 -8.22
N LYS A 159 -5.16 8.51 -9.13
CA LYS A 159 -5.10 9.76 -9.86
C LYS A 159 -6.23 9.91 -10.88
N THR A 160 -6.61 8.83 -11.54
CA THR A 160 -7.58 8.86 -12.64
C THR A 160 -8.93 8.25 -12.29
N GLY A 161 -9.03 7.44 -11.25
CA GLY A 161 -10.22 6.66 -10.92
C GLY A 161 -10.40 5.40 -11.78
N ARG A 162 -9.36 4.99 -12.50
CA ARG A 162 -9.43 3.84 -13.43
C ARG A 162 -8.26 2.91 -13.30
#